data_f889931c2baedb0f2da39ce7b81628ab
#
_entry.id   f889931c2baedb0f2da39ce7b81628ab
#
_cell.length_a   1.000
_cell.length_b   1.000
_cell.length_c   1.000
_cell.angle_alpha   90.00
_cell.angle_beta   90.00
_cell.angle_gamma   90.00
#
_symmetry.space_group_name_H-M   'P 1'
#
loop_
_entity.id
_entity.type
_entity.pdbx_description
1 polymer ?
#
loop_
_entity_poly.entity_id
_entity_poly.type
_entity_poly.pdbx_seq_one_letter_code
_entity_poly.pdbx_strand_id
1 'polypeptide(L)'
;MTEQKFGQAVARAGGRAYIVGGWVRDYLMGRNPHDKDYVITGLNQQEFQQAFPNSWLVGNAFPVFMVKIDNEHREVALARRERKNGTGYHGFVAESSSEITIQEDLYRRDLTVNSMAMDVLTQELVDPYHGQADIREGILQPVSEHFCEDPVRALRAARFNAKLGFVPTPKLLQYMKACEEELLQEPSERIFGELKKALAYPK
;
A
#
# COMPACT_ATOMS: atom_id res chain seq x y z
N MET A 1 -22.75 -1.81 -2.09
CA MET A 1 -22.76 -2.45 -3.45
C MET A 1 -21.83 -3.66 -3.41
N THR A 2 -21.92 -4.60 -4.37
CA THR A 2 -20.93 -5.68 -4.49
C THR A 2 -19.62 -5.16 -5.07
N GLU A 3 -18.49 -5.88 -4.83
CA GLU A 3 -17.17 -5.53 -5.38
C GLU A 3 -17.20 -5.42 -6.91
N GLN A 4 -17.88 -6.35 -7.59
CA GLN A 4 -18.04 -6.29 -9.05
C GLN A 4 -18.77 -5.01 -9.50
N LYS A 5 -19.85 -4.62 -8.81
CA LYS A 5 -20.58 -3.37 -9.12
C LYS A 5 -19.73 -2.14 -8.84
N PHE A 6 -18.88 -2.19 -7.81
CA PHE A 6 -17.91 -1.13 -7.52
C PHE A 6 -16.92 -0.96 -8.68
N GLY A 7 -16.26 -2.04 -9.12
CA GLY A 7 -15.37 -2.00 -10.28
C GLY A 7 -16.02 -1.50 -11.55
N GLN A 8 -17.26 -1.94 -11.83
CA GLN A 8 -18.05 -1.46 -12.99
C GLN A 8 -18.39 0.04 -12.89
N ALA A 9 -18.67 0.55 -11.69
CA ALA A 9 -18.95 1.97 -11.48
C ALA A 9 -17.68 2.82 -11.72
N VAL A 10 -16.53 2.37 -11.23
CA VAL A 10 -15.23 3.00 -11.48
C VAL A 10 -14.92 3.01 -12.99
N ALA A 11 -15.12 1.88 -13.68
CA ALA A 11 -14.87 1.78 -15.13
C ALA A 11 -15.77 2.70 -15.94
N ARG A 12 -17.05 2.84 -15.57
CA ARG A 12 -17.99 3.81 -16.22
C ARG A 12 -17.57 5.26 -16.03
N ALA A 13 -16.89 5.58 -14.93
CA ALA A 13 -16.34 6.91 -14.68
C ALA A 13 -14.99 7.16 -15.39
N GLY A 14 -14.45 6.16 -16.11
CA GLY A 14 -13.18 6.25 -16.85
C GLY A 14 -11.96 5.73 -16.09
N GLY A 15 -12.12 5.18 -14.88
CA GLY A 15 -11.05 4.66 -14.06
C GLY A 15 -10.90 3.14 -14.06
N ARG A 16 -9.91 2.64 -13.32
CA ARG A 16 -9.71 1.22 -13.01
C ARG A 16 -9.53 1.03 -11.50
N ALA A 17 -10.14 -0.02 -10.96
CA ALA A 17 -10.06 -0.37 -9.55
C ALA A 17 -9.17 -1.59 -9.33
N TYR A 18 -8.28 -1.50 -8.36
CA TYR A 18 -7.36 -2.57 -7.98
C TYR A 18 -7.46 -2.86 -6.49
N ILE A 19 -7.42 -4.15 -6.12
CA ILE A 19 -7.11 -4.59 -4.77
C ILE A 19 -5.58 -4.56 -4.64
N VAL A 20 -5.04 -4.09 -3.51
CA VAL A 20 -3.60 -3.88 -3.36
C VAL A 20 -3.04 -4.40 -2.03
N GLY A 21 -1.72 -4.50 -1.95
CA GLY A 21 -0.98 -4.64 -0.70
C GLY A 21 -1.11 -6.01 -0.04
N GLY A 22 -1.35 -5.99 1.27
CA GLY A 22 -1.32 -7.20 2.11
C GLY A 22 -2.32 -8.27 1.72
N TRP A 23 -3.49 -7.86 1.21
CA TRP A 23 -4.51 -8.80 0.75
C TRP A 23 -4.01 -9.63 -0.44
N VAL A 24 -3.41 -8.98 -1.45
CA VAL A 24 -2.90 -9.67 -2.65
C VAL A 24 -1.79 -10.66 -2.27
N ARG A 25 -0.85 -10.22 -1.41
CA ARG A 25 0.20 -11.10 -0.88
C ARG A 25 -0.39 -12.33 -0.18
N ASP A 26 -1.28 -12.12 0.78
CA ASP A 26 -1.82 -13.20 1.60
C ASP A 26 -2.69 -14.15 0.76
N TYR A 27 -3.42 -13.64 -0.25
CA TYR A 27 -4.16 -14.43 -1.24
C TYR A 27 -3.21 -15.32 -2.07
N LEU A 28 -2.11 -14.77 -2.59
CA LEU A 28 -1.11 -15.54 -3.35
C LEU A 28 -0.38 -16.59 -2.51
N MET A 29 -0.32 -16.40 -1.18
CA MET A 29 0.19 -17.38 -0.22
C MET A 29 -0.85 -18.47 0.13
N GLY A 30 -2.02 -18.51 -0.51
CA GLY A 30 -3.10 -19.46 -0.21
C GLY A 30 -3.78 -19.22 1.14
N ARG A 31 -3.64 -18.01 1.72
CA ARG A 31 -4.35 -17.59 2.93
C ARG A 31 -5.74 -17.07 2.56
N ASN A 32 -6.59 -16.86 3.55
CA ASN A 32 -7.92 -16.26 3.36
C ASN A 32 -7.94 -14.85 4.00
N PRO A 33 -7.42 -13.83 3.31
CA PRO A 33 -7.39 -12.46 3.83
C PRO A 33 -8.76 -11.79 3.78
N HIS A 34 -9.08 -10.96 4.79
CA HIS A 34 -10.37 -10.30 4.90
C HIS A 34 -10.32 -8.79 4.56
N ASP A 35 -9.23 -8.11 4.90
CA ASP A 35 -9.12 -6.66 4.75
C ASP A 35 -8.58 -6.30 3.37
N LYS A 36 -9.47 -5.82 2.50
CA LYS A 36 -9.14 -5.34 1.16
C LYS A 36 -8.96 -3.83 1.17
N ASP A 37 -7.80 -3.38 0.70
CA ASP A 37 -7.52 -1.99 0.35
C ASP A 37 -7.62 -1.83 -1.17
N TYR A 38 -8.19 -0.71 -1.61
CA TYR A 38 -8.37 -0.45 -3.03
C TYR A 38 -7.57 0.78 -3.47
N VAL A 39 -7.03 0.70 -4.69
CA VAL A 39 -6.45 1.86 -5.41
C VAL A 39 -7.19 2.05 -6.72
N ILE A 40 -7.51 3.32 -7.01
CA ILE A 40 -8.16 3.73 -8.24
C ILE A 40 -7.17 4.53 -9.09
N THR A 41 -7.06 4.17 -10.36
CA THR A 41 -6.35 4.94 -11.39
C THR A 41 -7.35 5.56 -12.37
N GLY A 42 -6.92 6.57 -13.13
CA GLY A 42 -7.74 7.16 -14.18
C GLY A 42 -8.79 8.17 -13.70
N LEU A 43 -8.90 8.41 -12.39
CA LEU A 43 -9.83 9.39 -11.81
C LEU A 43 -9.11 10.34 -10.87
N ASN A 44 -9.51 11.62 -10.91
CA ASN A 44 -9.17 12.57 -9.87
C ASN A 44 -10.19 12.53 -8.71
N GLN A 45 -9.92 13.28 -7.64
CA GLN A 45 -10.77 13.30 -6.45
C GLN A 45 -12.21 13.74 -6.74
N GLN A 46 -12.39 14.75 -7.58
CA GLN A 46 -13.71 15.28 -7.90
C GLN A 46 -14.54 14.27 -8.72
N GLU A 47 -13.93 13.65 -9.71
CA GLU A 47 -14.53 12.60 -10.53
C GLU A 47 -14.93 11.39 -9.69
N PHE A 48 -14.06 10.98 -8.78
CA PHE A 48 -14.37 9.89 -7.85
C PHE A 48 -15.56 10.22 -6.94
N GLN A 49 -15.59 11.42 -6.35
CA GLN A 49 -16.70 11.85 -5.49
C GLN A 49 -18.03 11.96 -6.24
N GLN A 50 -18.00 12.39 -7.51
CA GLN A 50 -19.20 12.41 -8.36
C GLN A 50 -19.72 11.00 -8.65
N ALA A 51 -18.83 10.05 -8.90
CA ALA A 51 -19.19 8.64 -9.12
C ALA A 51 -19.68 7.94 -7.83
N PHE A 52 -19.15 8.36 -6.67
CA PHE A 52 -19.47 7.79 -5.36
C PHE A 52 -19.89 8.85 -4.33
N PRO A 53 -21.09 9.48 -4.50
CA PRO A 53 -21.51 10.60 -3.65
C PRO A 53 -21.74 10.23 -2.18
N ASN A 54 -21.92 8.95 -1.88
CA ASN A 54 -22.06 8.43 -0.51
C ASN A 54 -20.73 8.02 0.13
N SER A 55 -19.60 8.26 -0.53
CA SER A 55 -18.28 8.08 0.07
C SER A 55 -17.93 9.30 0.92
N TRP A 56 -17.10 9.08 1.94
CA TRP A 56 -16.55 10.19 2.74
C TRP A 56 -15.03 10.08 2.85
N LEU A 57 -14.41 11.23 2.93
CA LEU A 57 -12.96 11.35 3.02
C LEU A 57 -12.49 11.12 4.46
N VAL A 58 -11.43 10.33 4.63
CA VAL A 58 -10.72 10.14 5.88
C VAL A 58 -9.23 10.43 5.70
N GLY A 59 -8.57 10.89 6.75
CA GLY A 59 -7.14 11.25 6.73
C GLY A 59 -6.87 12.66 6.24
N ASN A 60 -5.93 13.34 6.91
CA ASN A 60 -5.56 14.73 6.61
C ASN A 60 -4.37 14.83 5.66
N ALA A 61 -3.43 13.90 5.74
CA ALA A 61 -2.20 13.92 4.94
C ALA A 61 -2.38 13.23 3.58
N PHE A 62 -3.18 12.18 3.55
CA PHE A 62 -3.43 11.39 2.33
C PHE A 62 -4.93 11.10 2.24
N PRO A 63 -5.63 11.69 1.25
CA PRO A 63 -7.06 11.46 1.09
C PRO A 63 -7.36 10.00 0.76
N VAL A 64 -8.07 9.35 1.66
CA VAL A 64 -8.62 8.00 1.49
C VAL A 64 -10.12 8.10 1.61
N PHE A 65 -10.84 7.50 0.70
CA PHE A 65 -12.29 7.43 0.72
C PHE A 65 -12.75 6.16 1.42
N MET A 66 -13.75 6.30 2.27
CA MET A 66 -14.49 5.15 2.80
C MET A 66 -15.68 4.87 1.91
N VAL A 67 -15.75 3.66 1.35
CA VAL A 67 -16.82 3.20 0.46
C VAL A 67 -17.43 1.92 1.00
N LYS A 68 -18.76 1.78 0.95
CA LYS A 68 -19.44 0.54 1.37
C LYS A 68 -19.45 -0.47 0.23
N ILE A 69 -18.56 -1.48 0.33
CA ILE A 69 -18.40 -2.59 -0.61
C ILE A 69 -18.65 -3.90 0.14
N ASP A 70 -19.46 -4.80 -0.41
CA ASP A 70 -19.87 -6.08 0.20
C ASP A 70 -20.35 -5.96 1.66
N ASN A 71 -21.15 -4.90 1.92
CA ASN A 71 -21.68 -4.52 3.23
C ASN A 71 -20.65 -4.07 4.28
N GLU A 72 -19.38 -3.94 3.94
CA GLU A 72 -18.31 -3.43 4.78
C GLU A 72 -17.79 -2.08 4.28
N HIS A 73 -17.30 -1.24 5.19
CA HIS A 73 -16.61 -0.01 4.82
C HIS A 73 -15.16 -0.33 4.49
N ARG A 74 -14.76 -0.01 3.26
CA ARG A 74 -13.44 -0.29 2.70
C ARG A 74 -12.69 1.00 2.39
N GLU A 75 -11.40 0.98 2.60
CA GLU A 75 -10.50 2.07 2.22
C GLU A 75 -10.24 2.05 0.72
N VAL A 76 -10.48 3.18 0.07
CA VAL A 76 -10.27 3.40 -1.36
C VAL A 76 -9.40 4.63 -1.53
N ALA A 77 -8.16 4.44 -1.97
CA ALA A 77 -7.23 5.51 -2.28
C ALA A 77 -7.21 5.79 -3.79
N LEU A 78 -6.91 7.02 -4.19
CA LEU A 78 -6.52 7.32 -5.56
C LEU A 78 -5.02 7.04 -5.72
N ALA A 79 -4.63 6.57 -6.90
CA ALA A 79 -3.23 6.37 -7.24
C ALA A 79 -2.47 7.69 -7.06
N ARG A 80 -1.26 7.61 -6.48
CA ARG A 80 -0.48 8.79 -6.17
C ARG A 80 1.02 8.56 -6.33
N ARG A 81 1.72 9.65 -6.60
CA ARG A 81 3.17 9.77 -6.44
C ARG A 81 3.45 10.46 -5.11
N GLU A 82 4.49 10.04 -4.44
CA GLU A 82 5.02 10.71 -3.25
C GLU A 82 6.38 11.32 -3.61
N ARG A 83 6.59 12.57 -3.19
CA ARG A 83 7.90 13.23 -3.30
C ARG A 83 8.30 13.73 -1.93
N LYS A 84 9.51 13.39 -1.52
CA LYS A 84 10.12 13.94 -0.30
C LYS A 84 10.51 15.39 -0.57
N ASN A 85 9.93 16.32 0.17
CA ASN A 85 10.19 17.76 0.06
C ASN A 85 10.75 18.35 1.38
N GLY A 86 11.22 17.49 2.30
CA GLY A 86 11.74 17.85 3.63
C GLY A 86 12.15 16.62 4.43
N THR A 87 12.51 16.81 5.69
CA THR A 87 12.83 15.72 6.62
C THR A 87 11.60 15.29 7.43
N GLY A 88 11.51 13.99 7.78
CA GLY A 88 10.47 13.41 8.63
C GLY A 88 9.08 13.34 7.97
N TYR A 89 8.09 12.96 8.77
CA TYR A 89 6.70 12.67 8.36
C TYR A 89 5.98 13.81 7.62
N HIS A 90 6.28 15.07 7.93
CA HIS A 90 5.67 16.24 7.27
C HIS A 90 6.37 16.64 5.97
N GLY A 91 7.46 15.97 5.61
CA GLY A 91 8.26 16.27 4.42
C GLY A 91 7.73 15.61 3.13
N PHE A 92 6.53 15.03 3.12
CA PHE A 92 5.97 14.41 1.92
C PHE A 92 4.90 15.27 1.28
N VAL A 93 5.04 15.47 -0.03
CA VAL A 93 3.97 15.96 -0.89
C VAL A 93 3.45 14.77 -1.69
N ALA A 94 2.18 14.42 -1.45
CA ALA A 94 1.49 13.44 -2.27
C ALA A 94 0.75 14.17 -3.38
N GLU A 95 1.00 13.77 -4.60
CA GLU A 95 0.28 14.22 -5.79
C GLU A 95 -0.59 13.07 -6.28
N SER A 96 -1.91 13.27 -6.33
CA SER A 96 -2.85 12.35 -6.97
C SER A 96 -3.34 12.99 -8.26
N SER A 97 -3.24 12.25 -9.36
CA SER A 97 -3.67 12.66 -10.68
C SER A 97 -4.26 11.46 -11.42
N SER A 98 -5.21 11.71 -12.30
CA SER A 98 -5.77 10.68 -13.19
C SER A 98 -4.75 10.04 -14.13
N GLU A 99 -3.59 10.68 -14.33
CA GLU A 99 -2.51 10.16 -15.18
C GLU A 99 -1.60 9.15 -14.48
N ILE A 100 -1.68 9.05 -13.14
CA ILE A 100 -0.81 8.17 -12.37
C ILE A 100 -1.25 6.72 -12.57
N THR A 101 -0.32 5.91 -13.03
CA THR A 101 -0.52 4.49 -13.27
C THR A 101 -0.46 3.67 -11.98
N ILE A 102 -0.99 2.45 -12.02
CA ILE A 102 -0.88 1.52 -10.89
C ILE A 102 0.59 1.14 -10.61
N GLN A 103 1.43 1.02 -11.64
CA GLN A 103 2.85 0.74 -11.50
C GLN A 103 3.57 1.83 -10.70
N GLU A 104 3.26 3.11 -10.96
CA GLU A 104 3.84 4.23 -10.22
C GLU A 104 3.37 4.26 -8.74
N ASP A 105 2.10 3.95 -8.47
CA ASP A 105 1.62 3.81 -7.09
C ASP A 105 2.32 2.66 -6.35
N LEU A 106 2.54 1.54 -7.04
CA LEU A 106 3.25 0.40 -6.47
C LEU A 106 4.74 0.69 -6.25
N TYR A 107 5.38 1.52 -7.08
CA TYR A 107 6.81 1.86 -7.00
C TYR A 107 7.21 2.56 -5.71
N ARG A 108 6.35 3.40 -5.16
CA ARG A 108 6.59 4.14 -3.92
C ARG A 108 6.42 3.32 -2.64
N ARG A 109 5.97 2.04 -2.74
CA ARG A 109 5.68 1.19 -1.57
C ARG A 109 6.95 0.65 -0.92
N ASP A 110 6.78 0.01 0.24
CA ASP A 110 7.88 -0.48 1.08
C ASP A 110 8.59 -1.72 0.50
N LEU A 111 7.84 -2.81 0.33
CA LEU A 111 8.37 -4.13 0.00
C LEU A 111 7.68 -4.70 -1.25
N THR A 112 8.43 -5.42 -2.08
CA THR A 112 7.93 -6.06 -3.30
C THR A 112 6.72 -6.95 -3.04
N VAL A 113 6.76 -7.74 -1.96
CA VAL A 113 5.66 -8.62 -1.55
C VAL A 113 4.35 -7.88 -1.21
N ASN A 114 4.40 -6.57 -0.96
CA ASN A 114 3.25 -5.71 -0.72
C ASN A 114 2.96 -4.77 -1.91
N SER A 115 3.75 -4.86 -3.00
CA SER A 115 3.68 -3.96 -4.16
C SER A 115 3.13 -4.66 -5.38
N MET A 116 2.07 -5.41 -5.15
CA MET A 116 1.27 -6.07 -6.19
C MET A 116 -0.16 -5.56 -6.13
N ALA A 117 -0.84 -5.59 -7.28
CA ALA A 117 -2.23 -5.20 -7.41
C ALA A 117 -3.00 -6.26 -8.21
N MET A 118 -4.28 -6.44 -7.90
CA MET A 118 -5.19 -7.31 -8.64
C MET A 118 -6.36 -6.48 -9.16
N ASP A 119 -6.57 -6.46 -10.46
CA ASP A 119 -7.69 -5.75 -11.06
C ASP A 119 -9.03 -6.35 -10.60
N VAL A 120 -9.95 -5.50 -10.14
CA VAL A 120 -11.23 -5.93 -9.56
C VAL A 120 -12.12 -6.63 -10.58
N LEU A 121 -12.08 -6.23 -11.85
CA LEU A 121 -12.97 -6.77 -12.88
C LEU A 121 -12.36 -7.96 -13.63
N THR A 122 -11.08 -7.86 -14.02
CA THR A 122 -10.41 -8.88 -14.83
C THR A 122 -9.72 -9.95 -13.98
N GLN A 123 -9.50 -9.68 -12.70
CA GLN A 123 -8.70 -10.50 -11.78
C GLN A 123 -7.25 -10.68 -12.25
N GLU A 124 -6.80 -9.82 -13.17
CA GLU A 124 -5.42 -9.80 -13.65
C GLU A 124 -4.49 -9.29 -12.55
N LEU A 125 -3.39 -10.02 -12.32
CA LEU A 125 -2.37 -9.63 -11.38
C LEU A 125 -1.35 -8.70 -12.05
N VAL A 126 -1.10 -7.55 -11.43
CA VAL A 126 -0.06 -6.58 -11.80
C VAL A 126 1.07 -6.70 -10.78
N ASP A 127 2.21 -7.24 -11.21
CA ASP A 127 3.40 -7.49 -10.38
C ASP A 127 4.68 -6.98 -11.06
N PRO A 128 4.85 -5.66 -11.15
CA PRO A 128 5.99 -5.07 -11.88
C PRO A 128 7.32 -5.22 -11.15
N TYR A 129 7.29 -5.55 -9.86
CA TYR A 129 8.49 -5.62 -9.00
C TYR A 129 8.78 -7.02 -8.46
N HIS A 130 8.20 -8.05 -9.11
CA HIS A 130 8.47 -9.47 -8.85
C HIS A 130 8.10 -9.97 -7.45
N GLY A 131 7.08 -9.36 -6.82
CA GLY A 131 6.63 -9.75 -5.48
C GLY A 131 6.20 -11.22 -5.39
N GLN A 132 5.65 -11.81 -6.46
CA GLN A 132 5.33 -13.25 -6.50
C GLN A 132 6.59 -14.14 -6.40
N ALA A 133 7.68 -13.74 -7.05
CA ALA A 133 8.93 -14.48 -6.96
C ALA A 133 9.46 -14.42 -5.54
N ASP A 134 9.47 -13.24 -4.93
CA ASP A 134 9.94 -13.03 -3.56
C ASP A 134 9.08 -13.79 -2.52
N ILE A 135 7.77 -13.92 -2.75
CA ILE A 135 6.89 -14.77 -1.92
C ILE A 135 7.32 -16.23 -2.01
N ARG A 136 7.58 -16.76 -3.23
CA ARG A 136 7.98 -18.15 -3.41
C ARG A 136 9.34 -18.46 -2.81
N GLU A 137 10.28 -17.51 -2.89
CA GLU A 137 11.63 -17.63 -2.35
C GLU A 137 11.70 -17.33 -0.84
N GLY A 138 10.64 -16.78 -0.26
CA GLY A 138 10.59 -16.42 1.15
C GLY A 138 11.53 -15.28 1.51
N ILE A 139 11.66 -14.26 0.64
CA ILE A 139 12.55 -13.12 0.85
C ILE A 139 11.76 -11.81 1.00
N LEU A 140 12.37 -10.85 1.70
CA LEU A 140 11.90 -9.47 1.79
C LEU A 140 12.88 -8.57 1.05
N GLN A 141 12.38 -7.87 0.04
CA GLN A 141 13.16 -6.94 -0.76
C GLN A 141 12.48 -5.58 -0.83
N PRO A 142 13.21 -4.45 -0.77
CA PRO A 142 12.63 -3.14 -0.99
C PRO A 142 12.26 -2.98 -2.47
N VAL A 143 11.15 -2.27 -2.75
CA VAL A 143 10.76 -1.98 -4.13
C VAL A 143 11.80 -1.08 -4.80
N SER A 144 12.19 0.00 -4.12
CA SER A 144 13.08 1.03 -4.64
C SER A 144 13.79 1.77 -3.51
N GLU A 145 14.60 2.78 -3.86
CA GLU A 145 15.20 3.74 -2.94
C GLU A 145 14.19 4.57 -2.17
N HIS A 146 12.96 4.70 -2.65
CA HIS A 146 11.85 5.32 -1.92
C HIS A 146 11.57 4.66 -0.55
N PHE A 147 12.10 3.45 -0.32
CA PHE A 147 12.04 2.80 0.98
C PHE A 147 12.57 3.70 2.11
N CYS A 148 13.67 4.41 1.87
CA CYS A 148 14.30 5.29 2.86
C CYS A 148 13.58 6.63 3.05
N GLU A 149 12.56 6.94 2.26
CA GLU A 149 11.81 8.19 2.41
C GLU A 149 10.94 8.21 3.67
N ASP A 150 10.42 7.05 4.10
CA ASP A 150 9.71 6.90 5.37
C ASP A 150 10.49 5.95 6.29
N PRO A 151 11.18 6.46 7.33
CA PRO A 151 12.03 5.64 8.20
C PRO A 151 11.26 4.56 8.96
N VAL A 152 9.94 4.74 9.19
CA VAL A 152 9.09 3.72 9.82
C VAL A 152 8.99 2.44 8.97
N ARG A 153 9.28 2.51 7.67
CA ARG A 153 9.37 1.31 6.81
C ARG A 153 10.41 0.30 7.29
N ALA A 154 11.45 0.74 7.99
CA ALA A 154 12.41 -0.17 8.65
C ALA A 154 11.73 -1.05 9.71
N LEU A 155 10.91 -0.47 10.57
CA LEU A 155 10.12 -1.21 11.57
C LEU A 155 9.05 -2.09 10.92
N ARG A 156 8.43 -1.61 9.84
CA ARG A 156 7.48 -2.41 9.05
C ARG A 156 8.15 -3.64 8.45
N ALA A 157 9.36 -3.49 7.90
CA ALA A 157 10.14 -4.61 7.36
C ALA A 157 10.47 -5.64 8.45
N ALA A 158 10.91 -5.20 9.64
CA ALA A 158 11.12 -6.07 10.79
C ALA A 158 9.82 -6.81 11.21
N ARG A 159 8.69 -6.09 11.22
CA ARG A 159 7.38 -6.71 11.48
C ARG A 159 6.99 -7.74 10.43
N PHE A 160 7.25 -7.48 9.15
CA PHE A 160 6.96 -8.46 8.09
C PHE A 160 7.90 -9.66 8.15
N ASN A 161 9.17 -9.49 8.54
CA ASN A 161 10.05 -10.61 8.85
C ASN A 161 9.45 -11.49 9.98
N ALA A 162 8.99 -10.89 11.08
CA ALA A 162 8.35 -11.62 12.18
C ALA A 162 7.03 -12.29 11.74
N LYS A 163 6.19 -11.59 10.94
CA LYS A 163 4.88 -12.11 10.48
C LYS A 163 5.00 -13.25 9.47
N LEU A 164 5.93 -13.13 8.52
CA LEU A 164 6.00 -14.01 7.35
C LEU A 164 7.09 -15.07 7.48
N GLY A 165 8.11 -14.83 8.32
CA GLY A 165 9.29 -15.67 8.40
C GLY A 165 10.23 -15.51 7.18
N PHE A 166 10.03 -14.48 6.36
CA PHE A 166 10.82 -14.23 5.15
C PHE A 166 12.15 -13.57 5.50
N VAL A 167 13.19 -13.89 4.75
CA VAL A 167 14.56 -13.42 4.99
C VAL A 167 14.78 -12.07 4.30
N PRO A 168 15.21 -11.01 5.01
CA PRO A 168 15.53 -9.74 4.40
C PRO A 168 16.79 -9.84 3.53
N THR A 169 16.75 -9.23 2.34
CA THR A 169 17.92 -9.16 1.45
C THR A 169 19.00 -8.22 2.04
N PRO A 170 20.29 -8.37 1.64
CA PRO A 170 21.34 -7.44 2.04
C PRO A 170 21.01 -5.97 1.72
N LYS A 171 20.36 -5.72 0.58
CA LYS A 171 19.90 -4.39 0.18
C LYS A 171 18.86 -3.82 1.15
N LEU A 172 17.89 -4.65 1.57
CA LEU A 172 16.90 -4.23 2.57
C LEU A 172 17.54 -3.90 3.90
N LEU A 173 18.47 -4.73 4.38
CA LEU A 173 19.23 -4.48 5.64
C LEU A 173 20.03 -3.18 5.56
N GLN A 174 20.65 -2.90 4.41
CA GLN A 174 21.35 -1.63 4.18
C GLN A 174 20.42 -0.43 4.28
N TYR A 175 19.23 -0.50 3.66
CA TYR A 175 18.24 0.56 3.72
C TYR A 175 17.65 0.74 5.12
N MET A 176 17.37 -0.36 5.83
CA MET A 176 16.92 -0.30 7.24
C MET A 176 17.93 0.43 8.12
N LYS A 177 19.23 0.14 7.94
CA LYS A 177 20.30 0.82 8.67
C LYS A 177 20.39 2.32 8.31
N ALA A 178 20.21 2.67 7.05
CA ALA A 178 20.21 4.07 6.61
C ALA A 178 19.05 4.89 7.20
N CYS A 179 17.95 4.25 7.59
CA CYS A 179 16.79 4.90 8.22
C CYS A 179 16.98 5.20 9.72
N GLU A 180 18.06 4.71 10.37
CA GLU A 180 18.20 4.69 11.84
C GLU A 180 18.13 6.09 12.46
N GLU A 181 18.88 7.05 11.93
CA GLU A 181 18.93 8.42 12.46
C GLU A 181 17.60 9.17 12.32
N GLU A 182 16.93 9.04 11.15
CA GLU A 182 15.62 9.67 10.95
C GLU A 182 14.53 8.99 11.78
N LEU A 183 14.63 7.68 12.00
CA LEU A 183 13.66 6.92 12.78
C LEU A 183 13.56 7.42 14.23
N LEU A 184 14.68 7.86 14.81
CA LEU A 184 14.70 8.42 16.16
C LEU A 184 13.97 9.77 16.28
N GLN A 185 13.70 10.43 15.16
CA GLN A 185 12.98 11.71 15.10
C GLN A 185 11.47 11.53 14.82
N GLU A 186 11.04 10.29 14.52
CA GLU A 186 9.64 10.02 14.24
C GLU A 186 8.76 10.08 15.51
N PRO A 187 7.48 10.47 15.36
CA PRO A 187 6.52 10.43 16.47
C PRO A 187 6.46 9.05 17.11
N SER A 188 6.49 9.02 18.44
CA SER A 188 6.50 7.78 19.23
C SER A 188 5.31 6.88 18.91
N GLU A 189 4.15 7.45 18.58
CA GLU A 189 2.94 6.72 18.23
C GLU A 189 3.14 5.86 16.97
N ARG A 190 3.87 6.36 15.96
CA ARG A 190 4.19 5.61 14.74
C ARG A 190 5.10 4.43 15.05
N ILE A 191 6.16 4.67 15.86
CA ILE A 191 7.13 3.66 16.29
C ILE A 191 6.41 2.58 17.11
N PHE A 192 5.69 2.98 18.17
CA PHE A 192 4.94 2.06 19.01
C PHE A 192 3.89 1.28 18.25
N GLY A 193 3.22 1.90 17.29
CA GLY A 193 2.23 1.25 16.44
C GLY A 193 2.80 0.04 15.70
N GLU A 194 3.98 0.16 15.09
CA GLU A 194 4.63 -0.94 14.38
C GLU A 194 5.25 -1.97 15.34
N LEU A 195 5.86 -1.54 16.44
CA LEU A 195 6.40 -2.45 17.46
C LEU A 195 5.30 -3.32 18.09
N LYS A 196 4.17 -2.72 18.48
CA LYS A 196 3.02 -3.44 19.04
C LYS A 196 2.51 -4.51 18.07
N LYS A 197 2.41 -4.17 16.77
CA LYS A 197 2.01 -5.13 15.74
C LYS A 197 3.05 -6.25 15.55
N ALA A 198 4.35 -5.94 15.64
CA ALA A 198 5.42 -6.92 15.50
C ALA A 198 5.40 -7.94 16.65
N LEU A 199 5.20 -7.48 17.89
CA LEU A 199 5.15 -8.33 19.09
C LEU A 199 3.91 -9.25 19.14
N ALA A 200 2.91 -9.03 18.30
CA ALA A 200 1.75 -9.92 18.19
C ALA A 200 2.05 -11.24 17.44
N TYR A 201 3.21 -11.33 16.78
CA TYR A 201 3.60 -12.55 16.07
C TYR A 201 4.57 -13.36 16.92
N PRO A 202 4.25 -14.62 17.26
CA PRO A 202 5.20 -15.52 17.91
C PRO A 202 6.39 -15.78 16.97
N LYS A 203 7.59 -15.84 17.55
CA LYS A 203 8.79 -16.25 16.83
C LYS A 203 8.74 -17.74 16.51
#